data_7023de3e429177d1ec143cdf8f40632a
#
_entry.id   7023de3e429177d1ec143cdf8f40632a
#
_cell.length_a   1.000
_cell.length_b   1.000
_cell.length_c   1.000
_cell.angle_alpha   90.00
_cell.angle_beta   90.00
_cell.angle_gamma   90.00
#
_symmetry.space_group_name_H-M   'P 1'
#
loop_
_entity.id
_entity.type
_entity.pdbx_description
1 polymer ?
#
loop_
_entity_poly.entity_id
_entity_poly.type
_entity_poly.pdbx_seq_one_letter_code
_entity_poly.pdbx_strand_id
1 'polypeptide(L)'
;MKIKEGDKIPNSEFYYLDETGAPKKISSSELFENNKTIVIGVPGAFTKVCSAKHLPGYVNNFDAAKKKGITKIICVSVNDPNVMKAWGDSQKVEDKIFMAADPYCEFTKSIGADIDRFDRGQGTRSARYTMLVENNICLLYTSPSPRD
;
A
#
# COMPACT_ATOMS: atom_id res chain seq x y z
N MET A 1 10.68 11.43 -0.97
CA MET A 1 9.28 11.56 -0.51
C MET A 1 9.09 12.83 0.30
N LYS A 2 7.89 13.37 0.29
CA LYS A 2 7.55 14.54 1.10
C LYS A 2 7.28 14.19 2.55
N ILE A 3 6.71 13.00 2.79
CA ILE A 3 6.33 12.58 4.14
C ILE A 3 7.56 12.26 4.97
N LYS A 4 7.54 12.65 6.24
CA LYS A 4 8.65 12.45 7.18
C LYS A 4 8.13 11.88 8.48
N GLU A 5 9.02 11.32 9.27
CA GLU A 5 8.69 10.85 10.62
C GLU A 5 8.08 11.99 11.43
N GLY A 6 6.95 11.71 12.06
CA GLY A 6 6.20 12.69 12.85
C GLY A 6 5.12 13.43 12.07
N ASP A 7 5.11 13.35 10.74
CA ASP A 7 4.11 14.03 9.92
C ASP A 7 2.77 13.32 9.99
N LYS A 8 1.71 14.10 9.92
CA LYS A 8 0.36 13.56 9.78
C LYS A 8 0.16 13.09 8.33
N ILE A 9 -0.44 11.92 8.16
CA ILE A 9 -0.74 11.39 6.84
C ILE A 9 -1.83 12.25 6.18
N PRO A 10 -1.63 12.75 4.94
CA PRO A 10 -2.65 13.49 4.22
C PRO A 10 -3.90 12.64 4.00
N ASN A 11 -5.06 13.26 4.08
CA ASN A 11 -6.31 12.53 3.83
C ASN A 11 -6.54 12.36 2.32
N SER A 12 -6.74 11.11 1.91
CA SER A 12 -7.03 10.73 0.53
C SER A 12 -7.98 9.55 0.54
N GLU A 13 -8.49 9.18 -0.62
CA GLU A 13 -9.39 8.04 -0.75
C GLU A 13 -8.69 6.88 -1.45
N PHE A 14 -8.92 5.68 -0.93
CA PHE A 14 -8.55 4.42 -1.58
C PHE A 14 -9.81 3.72 -2.08
N TYR A 15 -9.63 2.82 -3.01
CA TYR A 15 -10.69 1.96 -3.53
C TYR A 15 -10.38 0.51 -3.21
N TYR A 16 -11.40 -0.29 -3.05
CA TYR A 16 -11.26 -1.73 -2.84
C TYR A 16 -12.55 -2.43 -3.28
N LEU A 17 -12.49 -3.74 -3.50
CA LEU A 17 -13.70 -4.53 -3.73
C LEU A 17 -14.14 -5.16 -2.42
N ASP A 18 -15.42 -5.07 -2.12
CA ASP A 18 -15.99 -5.76 -0.96
C ASP A 18 -16.18 -7.26 -1.27
N GLU A 19 -16.73 -8.01 -0.33
CA GLU A 19 -16.93 -9.45 -0.47
C GLU A 19 -17.89 -9.83 -1.58
N THR A 20 -18.72 -8.88 -2.04
CA THR A 20 -19.63 -9.11 -3.17
C THR A 20 -19.00 -8.77 -4.51
N GLY A 21 -17.78 -8.21 -4.50
CA GLY A 21 -17.09 -7.75 -5.71
C GLY A 21 -17.47 -6.34 -6.12
N ALA A 22 -18.19 -5.59 -5.27
CA ALA A 22 -18.57 -4.21 -5.56
C ALA A 22 -17.46 -3.24 -5.17
N PRO A 23 -17.17 -2.23 -6.00
CA PRO A 23 -16.17 -1.20 -5.65
C PRO A 23 -16.66 -0.32 -4.50
N LYS A 24 -15.77 -0.07 -3.54
CA LYS A 24 -16.02 0.78 -2.38
C LYS A 24 -14.88 1.76 -2.21
N LYS A 25 -15.16 2.84 -1.49
CA LYS A 25 -14.16 3.85 -1.12
C LYS A 25 -13.94 3.82 0.39
N ILE A 26 -12.71 4.12 0.79
CA ILE A 26 -12.38 4.34 2.19
C ILE A 26 -11.34 5.47 2.26
N SER A 27 -11.53 6.42 3.17
CA SER A 27 -10.54 7.48 3.35
C SER A 27 -9.31 6.96 4.08
N SER A 28 -8.15 7.54 3.80
CA SER A 28 -6.93 7.19 4.51
C SER A 28 -7.07 7.49 6.00
N SER A 29 -7.73 8.60 6.36
CA SER A 29 -7.98 8.96 7.77
C SER A 29 -8.72 7.86 8.51
N GLU A 30 -9.76 7.32 7.91
CA GLU A 30 -10.55 6.25 8.49
C GLU A 30 -9.76 4.95 8.58
N LEU A 31 -8.99 4.65 7.53
CA LEU A 31 -8.21 3.42 7.45
C LEU A 31 -7.11 3.37 8.51
N PHE A 32 -6.49 4.52 8.81
CA PHE A 32 -5.39 4.60 9.78
C PHE A 32 -5.83 4.95 11.20
N GLU A 33 -7.07 5.37 11.39
CA GLU A 33 -7.56 5.79 12.71
C GLU A 33 -7.52 4.63 13.70
N ASN A 34 -6.91 4.89 14.86
CA ASN A 34 -6.81 3.91 15.95
C ASN A 34 -6.11 2.60 15.56
N ASN A 35 -5.29 2.65 14.52
CA ASN A 35 -4.54 1.48 14.04
C ASN A 35 -3.04 1.77 14.05
N LYS A 36 -2.28 0.72 14.26
CA LYS A 36 -0.85 0.70 13.99
C LYS A 36 -0.65 -0.11 12.73
N THR A 37 -0.34 0.58 11.63
CA THR A 37 -0.43 0.04 10.28
C THR A 37 0.91 0.02 9.59
N ILE A 38 1.23 -1.10 8.94
CA ILE A 38 2.33 -1.16 7.98
C ILE A 38 1.73 -0.85 6.60
N VAL A 39 2.28 0.16 5.93
CA VAL A 39 1.89 0.55 4.58
C VAL A 39 3.00 0.14 3.63
N ILE A 40 2.65 -0.66 2.64
CA ILE A 40 3.59 -1.12 1.61
C ILE A 40 3.19 -0.44 0.31
N GLY A 41 4.06 0.42 -0.24
CA GLY A 41 3.86 0.98 -1.57
C GLY A 41 4.62 0.18 -2.60
N VAL A 42 3.99 -0.12 -3.72
CA VAL A 42 4.61 -0.89 -4.80
C VAL A 42 4.34 -0.25 -6.16
N PRO A 43 5.27 -0.38 -7.12
CA PRO A 43 5.09 0.21 -8.46
C PRO A 43 3.96 -0.40 -9.28
N GLY A 44 3.52 -1.60 -8.97
CA GLY A 44 2.39 -2.19 -9.68
C GLY A 44 2.09 -3.61 -9.27
N ALA A 45 0.79 -3.92 -9.27
CA ALA A 45 0.31 -5.28 -9.12
C ALA A 45 0.86 -6.14 -10.27
N PHE A 46 1.14 -7.39 -9.99
CA PHE A 46 1.64 -8.37 -10.98
C PHE A 46 3.01 -8.03 -11.57
N THR A 47 3.69 -7.01 -11.08
CA THR A 47 5.06 -6.74 -11.52
C THR A 47 6.01 -7.74 -10.85
N LYS A 48 7.15 -7.98 -11.51
CA LYS A 48 8.04 -9.08 -11.15
C LYS A 48 8.50 -9.08 -9.69
N VAL A 49 9.07 -7.97 -9.25
CA VAL A 49 9.63 -7.90 -7.88
C VAL A 49 8.52 -7.88 -6.83
N CYS A 50 7.45 -7.14 -7.09
CA CYS A 50 6.32 -7.05 -6.16
C CYS A 50 5.67 -8.43 -5.94
N SER A 51 5.48 -9.19 -7.01
CA SER A 51 4.84 -10.50 -6.93
C SER A 51 5.76 -11.59 -6.40
N ALA A 52 7.05 -11.53 -6.71
CA ALA A 52 7.99 -12.60 -6.37
C ALA A 52 8.57 -12.48 -4.97
N LYS A 53 8.80 -11.27 -4.48
CA LYS A 53 9.55 -11.06 -3.23
C LYS A 53 8.85 -10.19 -2.20
N HIS A 54 8.26 -9.10 -2.62
CA HIS A 54 7.79 -8.07 -1.70
C HIS A 54 6.55 -8.51 -0.92
N LEU A 55 5.46 -8.75 -1.63
CA LEU A 55 4.19 -9.11 -1.00
C LEU A 55 4.24 -10.46 -0.26
N PRO A 56 4.83 -11.53 -0.83
CA PRO A 56 4.89 -12.81 -0.12
C PRO A 56 5.60 -12.74 1.23
N GLY A 57 6.63 -11.89 1.35
CA GLY A 57 7.34 -11.69 2.61
C GLY A 57 6.42 -11.22 3.72
N TYR A 58 5.52 -10.29 3.42
CA TYR A 58 4.57 -9.77 4.41
C TYR A 58 3.49 -10.78 4.75
N VAL A 59 3.01 -11.55 3.77
CA VAL A 59 2.04 -12.62 4.03
C VAL A 59 2.64 -13.65 4.99
N ASN A 60 3.87 -14.07 4.74
CA ASN A 60 4.54 -15.08 5.54
C ASN A 60 4.88 -14.61 6.95
N ASN A 61 5.08 -13.30 7.15
CA ASN A 61 5.46 -12.73 8.45
C ASN A 61 4.30 -12.03 9.16
N PHE A 62 3.08 -12.26 8.73
CA PHE A 62 1.90 -11.60 9.28
C PHE A 62 1.75 -11.80 10.78
N ASP A 63 1.89 -13.03 11.26
CA ASP A 63 1.74 -13.36 12.68
C ASP A 63 2.80 -12.67 13.53
N ALA A 64 4.04 -12.62 13.05
CA ALA A 64 5.12 -11.94 13.76
C ALA A 64 4.84 -10.45 13.89
N ALA A 65 4.31 -9.81 12.85
CA ALA A 65 3.92 -8.41 12.89
C ALA A 65 2.83 -8.17 13.93
N LYS A 66 1.83 -9.04 13.97
CA LYS A 66 0.73 -8.93 14.93
C LYS A 66 1.22 -9.01 16.37
N LYS A 67 2.18 -9.88 16.65
CA LYS A 67 2.77 -9.99 17.97
C LYS A 67 3.51 -8.72 18.41
N LYS A 68 3.96 -7.92 17.46
CA LYS A 68 4.64 -6.64 17.72
C LYS A 68 3.69 -5.45 17.82
N GLY A 69 2.39 -5.71 17.85
CA GLY A 69 1.37 -4.68 18.01
C GLY A 69 0.84 -4.09 16.71
N ILE A 70 1.25 -4.60 15.56
CA ILE A 70 0.70 -4.17 14.27
C ILE A 70 -0.73 -4.67 14.16
N THR A 71 -1.67 -3.77 13.92
CA THR A 71 -3.09 -4.11 13.82
C THR A 71 -3.56 -4.28 12.39
N LYS A 72 -2.80 -3.73 11.42
CA LYS A 72 -3.20 -3.75 10.02
C LYS A 72 -1.98 -3.67 9.10
N ILE A 73 -2.04 -4.38 7.98
CA ILE A 73 -1.07 -4.26 6.90
C ILE A 73 -1.85 -3.89 5.65
N ILE A 74 -1.44 -2.83 4.94
CA ILE A 74 -2.05 -2.44 3.69
C ILE A 74 -1.01 -2.37 2.58
N CYS A 75 -1.43 -2.75 1.38
CA CYS A 75 -0.60 -2.65 0.18
C CYS A 75 -1.25 -1.63 -0.76
N VAL A 76 -0.49 -0.62 -1.15
CA VAL A 76 -0.95 0.48 -2.00
C VAL A 76 -0.27 0.40 -3.35
N SER A 77 -1.06 0.47 -4.41
CA SER A 77 -0.53 0.54 -5.77
C SER A 77 -1.44 1.39 -6.64
N VAL A 78 -0.86 2.03 -7.65
CA VAL A 78 -1.59 2.82 -8.64
C VAL A 78 -2.17 1.86 -9.67
N ASN A 79 -3.21 1.15 -9.25
CA ASN A 79 -3.98 0.19 -10.03
C ASN A 79 -5.44 0.32 -9.62
N ASP A 80 -6.36 -0.20 -10.44
CA ASP A 80 -7.76 -0.19 -10.07
C ASP A 80 -8.09 -1.29 -9.04
N PRO A 81 -9.26 -1.22 -8.38
CA PRO A 81 -9.59 -2.18 -7.32
C PRO A 81 -9.77 -3.62 -7.82
N ASN A 82 -10.18 -3.81 -9.08
CA ASN A 82 -10.30 -5.15 -9.64
C ASN A 82 -8.94 -5.82 -9.79
N VAL A 83 -7.96 -5.09 -10.29
CA VAL A 83 -6.59 -5.57 -10.43
C VAL A 83 -6.00 -5.88 -9.06
N MET A 84 -6.19 -5.00 -8.08
CA MET A 84 -5.68 -5.20 -6.72
C MET A 84 -6.29 -6.44 -6.07
N LYS A 85 -7.58 -6.66 -6.27
CA LYS A 85 -8.25 -7.85 -5.73
C LYS A 85 -7.69 -9.13 -6.36
N ALA A 86 -7.55 -9.15 -7.69
CA ALA A 86 -7.02 -10.30 -8.41
C ALA A 86 -5.58 -10.61 -7.98
N TRP A 87 -4.76 -9.57 -7.82
CA TRP A 87 -3.38 -9.74 -7.38
C TRP A 87 -3.31 -10.27 -5.95
N GLY A 88 -4.12 -9.71 -5.05
CA GLY A 88 -4.21 -10.19 -3.68
C GLY A 88 -4.61 -11.67 -3.62
N ASP A 89 -5.59 -12.06 -4.41
CA ASP A 89 -6.02 -13.46 -4.48
C ASP A 89 -4.90 -14.37 -4.99
N SER A 90 -4.18 -13.94 -6.03
CA SER A 90 -3.06 -14.72 -6.59
C SER A 90 -1.92 -14.89 -5.59
N GLN A 91 -1.73 -13.92 -4.70
CA GLN A 91 -0.70 -13.94 -3.65
C GLN A 91 -1.21 -14.56 -2.34
N LYS A 92 -2.46 -14.97 -2.30
CA LYS A 92 -3.11 -15.61 -1.14
C LYS A 92 -3.04 -14.75 0.12
N VAL A 93 -3.25 -13.45 -0.03
CA VAL A 93 -3.20 -12.52 1.11
C VAL A 93 -4.39 -12.72 2.05
N GLU A 94 -5.53 -13.20 1.52
CA GLU A 94 -6.76 -13.40 2.27
C GLU A 94 -7.16 -12.10 2.99
N ASP A 95 -7.34 -12.15 4.32
CA ASP A 95 -7.62 -10.96 5.13
C ASP A 95 -6.39 -10.41 5.83
N LYS A 96 -5.21 -10.96 5.53
CA LYS A 96 -3.95 -10.55 6.18
C LYS A 96 -3.47 -9.19 5.71
N ILE A 97 -3.69 -8.87 4.45
CA ILE A 97 -3.26 -7.60 3.85
C ILE A 97 -4.45 -6.97 3.16
N PHE A 98 -4.73 -5.71 3.50
CA PHE A 98 -5.76 -4.92 2.83
C PHE A 98 -5.16 -4.38 1.52
N MET A 99 -5.78 -4.76 0.40
CA MET A 99 -5.31 -4.33 -0.93
C MET A 99 -5.98 -3.01 -1.29
N ALA A 100 -5.26 -1.92 -1.11
CA ALA A 100 -5.75 -0.56 -1.30
C ALA A 100 -5.39 -0.07 -2.70
N ALA A 101 -6.39 0.17 -3.53
CA ALA A 101 -6.19 0.71 -4.86
C ALA A 101 -6.10 2.23 -4.81
N ASP A 102 -5.09 2.79 -5.46
CA ASP A 102 -4.89 4.24 -5.60
C ASP A 102 -4.89 4.58 -7.09
N PRO A 103 -6.02 4.37 -7.80
CA PRO A 103 -6.04 4.41 -9.26
C PRO A 103 -5.73 5.76 -9.86
N TYR A 104 -5.99 6.84 -9.13
CA TYR A 104 -5.72 8.19 -9.61
C TYR A 104 -4.43 8.78 -9.06
N CYS A 105 -3.63 7.93 -8.39
CA CYS A 105 -2.34 8.33 -7.80
C CYS A 105 -2.49 9.45 -6.75
N GLU A 106 -3.66 9.63 -6.18
CA GLU A 106 -3.97 10.71 -5.26
C GLU A 106 -3.18 10.62 -3.97
N PHE A 107 -3.29 9.48 -3.29
CA PHE A 107 -2.53 9.24 -2.06
C PHE A 107 -1.03 9.23 -2.33
N THR A 108 -0.61 8.54 -3.36
CA THR A 108 0.80 8.41 -3.73
C THR A 108 1.43 9.79 -3.98
N LYS A 109 0.74 10.66 -4.71
CA LYS A 109 1.23 12.03 -4.93
C LYS A 109 1.23 12.86 -3.65
N SER A 110 0.23 12.68 -2.80
CA SER A 110 0.11 13.48 -1.57
C SER A 110 1.27 13.23 -0.60
N ILE A 111 1.83 12.03 -0.58
CA ILE A 111 3.01 11.72 0.24
C ILE A 111 4.33 11.89 -0.53
N GLY A 112 4.25 12.26 -1.80
CA GLY A 112 5.43 12.50 -2.63
C GLY A 112 6.14 11.24 -3.09
N ALA A 113 5.40 10.14 -3.22
CA ALA A 113 5.96 8.84 -3.60
C ALA A 113 5.74 8.49 -5.09
N ASP A 114 5.22 9.43 -5.87
CA ASP A 114 4.95 9.18 -7.28
C ASP A 114 6.25 9.14 -8.10
N ILE A 115 6.30 8.23 -9.05
CA ILE A 115 7.42 8.06 -9.97
C ILE A 115 6.90 7.92 -11.40
N ASP A 116 7.73 8.29 -12.35
CA ASP A 116 7.43 8.20 -13.78
C ASP A 116 7.92 6.84 -14.31
N ARG A 117 6.99 6.05 -14.83
CA ARG A 117 7.26 4.76 -15.46
C ARG A 117 6.71 4.73 -16.89
N PHE A 118 6.68 5.86 -17.56
CA PHE A 118 6.16 5.94 -18.94
C PHE A 118 7.00 5.15 -19.91
N ASP A 119 8.31 5.06 -19.69
CA ASP A 119 9.21 4.26 -20.52
C ASP A 119 8.91 2.77 -20.49
N ARG A 120 8.17 2.32 -19.46
CA ARG A 120 7.74 0.92 -19.30
C ARG A 120 6.28 0.70 -19.67
N GLY A 121 5.63 1.72 -20.19
CA GLY A 121 4.20 1.66 -20.49
C GLY A 121 3.31 1.63 -19.26
N GLN A 122 3.83 2.04 -18.11
CA GLN A 122 3.08 1.98 -16.84
C GLN A 122 2.54 3.33 -16.39
N GLY A 123 3.03 4.44 -16.97
CA GLY A 123 2.59 5.78 -16.59
C GLY A 123 3.15 6.20 -15.25
N THR A 124 2.36 6.96 -14.49
CA THR A 124 2.74 7.39 -13.14
C THR A 124 2.39 6.30 -12.14
N ARG A 125 3.35 5.92 -11.34
CA ARG A 125 3.21 4.84 -10.38
C ARG A 125 3.77 5.25 -9.02
N SER A 126 3.63 4.37 -8.03
CA SER A 126 4.22 4.56 -6.71
C SER A 126 5.67 4.06 -6.70
N ALA A 127 6.52 4.79 -5.99
CA ALA A 127 7.83 4.25 -5.60
C ALA A 127 7.60 3.06 -4.65
N ARG A 128 8.61 2.23 -4.48
CA ARG A 128 8.59 1.15 -3.50
C ARG A 128 8.99 1.72 -2.14
N TYR A 129 8.14 1.49 -1.14
CA TYR A 129 8.43 1.95 0.22
C TYR A 129 7.71 1.08 1.25
N THR A 130 8.17 1.18 2.49
CA THR A 130 7.47 0.65 3.67
C THR A 130 7.35 1.79 4.67
N MET A 131 6.17 1.98 5.22
CA MET A 131 5.90 3.03 6.17
C MET A 131 5.12 2.47 7.36
N LEU A 132 5.49 2.89 8.56
CA LEU A 132 4.76 2.56 9.77
C LEU A 132 3.93 3.77 10.18
N VAL A 133 2.63 3.58 10.31
CA VAL A 133 1.69 4.65 10.65
C VAL A 133 0.94 4.25 11.92
N GLU A 134 0.90 5.14 12.90
CA GLU A 134 0.09 4.95 14.09
C GLU A 134 -0.88 6.12 14.23
N ASN A 135 -2.15 5.82 14.18
CA ASN A 135 -3.22 6.81 14.32
C ASN A 135 -2.99 8.05 13.45
N ASN A 136 -2.77 7.84 12.15
CA ASN A 136 -2.56 8.87 11.12
C ASN A 136 -1.23 9.64 11.23
N ILE A 137 -0.29 9.19 12.07
CA ILE A 137 1.03 9.81 12.18
C ILE A 137 2.08 8.84 11.64
N CYS A 138 2.93 9.34 10.76
CA CYS A 138 4.05 8.56 10.24
C CYS A 138 5.11 8.39 11.33
N LEU A 139 5.34 7.15 11.77
CA LEU A 139 6.36 6.85 12.76
C LEU A 139 7.71 6.54 12.13
N LEU A 140 7.69 5.87 10.99
CA LEU A 140 8.90 5.41 10.32
C LEU A 140 8.63 5.27 8.83
N TYR A 141 9.58 5.67 8.03
CA TYR A 141 9.53 5.48 6.59
C TYR A 141 10.85 4.92 6.12
N THR A 142 10.80 3.89 5.31
CA THR A 142 11.98 3.31 4.68
C THR A 142 11.75 3.11 3.19
N SER A 143 12.79 3.37 2.43
CA SER A 143 12.80 3.11 1.00
C SER A 143 13.86 2.03 0.74
N PRO A 144 13.57 1.05 -0.10
CA PRO A 144 14.61 0.11 -0.52
C PRO A 144 15.61 0.79 -1.43
N SER A 145 16.51 0.00 -2.01
CA SER A 145 17.53 0.51 -2.91
C SER A 145 16.95 1.47 -3.96
N PRO A 146 17.65 2.58 -4.28
CA PRO A 146 17.22 3.48 -5.36
C PRO A 146 17.03 2.82 -6.71
N ARG A 147 17.50 1.61 -6.88
CA ARG A 147 17.38 0.85 -8.14
C ARG A 147 16.03 0.15 -8.30
N ASP A 148 15.26 0.09 -7.28
CA ASP A 148 13.95 -0.60 -7.32
C ASP A 148 12.89 0.15 -8.08
#